data_e1a95c24b496fd7166900c037895713d
#
_entry.id   e1a95c24b496fd7166900c037895713d
#
_cell.length_a   1.000
_cell.length_b   1.000
_cell.length_c   1.000
_cell.angle_alpha   90.00
_cell.angle_beta   90.00
_cell.angle_gamma   90.00
#
_symmetry.space_group_name_H-M   'P 1'
#
loop_
_entity.id
_entity.type
_entity.pdbx_description
1 polymer ?
#
loop_
_entity_poly.entity_id
_entity_poly.type
_entity_poly.pdbx_seq_one_letter_code
_entity_poly.pdbx_strand_id
1 'polypeptide(L)'
;MVFGQCKDMTIKFVNDTALTVTIPSEGHKVRNPGGLEGWNNLTLGGSIDDLAPGASKSVRQTLNIKCVEDAEFEIHYTSKVGGDFTQVFSNKNIKDDKTAVLTLTHH
;
A
#
# COMPACT_ATOMS: atom_id res chain seq x y z
N MET A 1 8.87 -19.39 2.29
CA MET A 1 9.07 -19.06 3.71
C MET A 1 9.24 -17.56 3.87
N VAL A 2 8.56 -17.00 4.84
CA VAL A 2 8.70 -15.59 5.19
C VAL A 2 9.70 -15.48 6.33
N PHE A 3 10.73 -14.65 6.15
CA PHE A 3 11.80 -14.50 7.15
C PHE A 3 11.52 -13.40 8.16
N GLY A 4 10.36 -12.80 8.15
CA GLY A 4 9.99 -11.79 9.13
C GLY A 4 8.63 -11.22 8.82
N GLN A 5 8.11 -10.50 9.79
CA GLN A 5 6.85 -9.78 9.65
C GLN A 5 7.01 -8.38 10.20
N CYS A 6 6.35 -7.43 9.55
CA CYS A 6 6.23 -6.08 10.07
C CYS A 6 4.82 -5.94 10.64
N LYS A 7 4.72 -6.05 11.96
CA LYS A 7 3.44 -6.09 12.68
C LYS A 7 2.91 -4.69 12.94
N ASP A 8 1.60 -4.57 12.91
CA ASP A 8 0.90 -3.32 13.25
C ASP A 8 1.40 -2.13 12.47
N MET A 9 1.65 -2.34 11.19
CA MET A 9 2.10 -1.29 10.31
C MET A 9 0.91 -0.49 9.79
N THR A 10 1.04 0.83 9.76
CA THR A 10 0.01 1.74 9.24
C THR A 10 0.35 2.13 7.81
N ILE A 11 -0.62 2.01 6.91
CA ILE A 11 -0.52 2.56 5.56
C ILE A 11 -1.54 3.69 5.44
N LYS A 12 -1.05 4.89 5.16
CA LYS A 12 -1.90 6.05 4.89
C LYS A 12 -1.98 6.26 3.40
N PHE A 13 -3.17 6.13 2.84
CA PHE A 13 -3.41 6.42 1.44
C PHE A 13 -3.88 7.86 1.30
N VAL A 14 -3.24 8.59 0.40
CA VAL A 14 -3.61 9.95 0.04
C VAL A 14 -4.05 9.94 -1.42
N ASN A 15 -5.25 10.39 -1.70
CA ASN A 15 -5.74 10.45 -3.07
C ASN A 15 -5.39 11.80 -3.71
N ASP A 16 -4.28 11.84 -4.44
CA ASP A 16 -3.87 13.03 -5.21
C ASP A 16 -4.19 12.85 -6.70
N THR A 17 -5.35 12.25 -6.97
CA THR A 17 -5.88 12.13 -8.33
C THR A 17 -7.13 12.99 -8.44
N ALA A 18 -7.64 13.14 -9.67
CA ALA A 18 -8.90 13.86 -9.92
C ALA A 18 -10.13 12.95 -9.74
N LEU A 19 -9.94 11.68 -9.38
CA LEU A 19 -11.02 10.68 -9.34
C LEU A 19 -11.28 10.21 -7.91
N THR A 20 -12.53 9.85 -7.65
CA THR A 20 -12.87 9.12 -6.42
C THR A 20 -12.48 7.66 -6.61
N VAL A 21 -11.69 7.11 -5.69
CA VAL A 21 -11.11 5.77 -5.86
C VAL A 21 -11.54 4.83 -4.74
N THR A 22 -11.51 3.54 -5.05
CA THR A 22 -11.72 2.46 -4.08
C THR A 22 -10.48 1.59 -4.07
N ILE A 23 -9.96 1.33 -2.88
CA ILE A 23 -8.80 0.47 -2.66
C ILE A 23 -9.29 -0.76 -1.92
N PRO A 24 -9.38 -1.92 -2.60
CA PRO A 24 -9.86 -3.14 -1.93
C PRO A 24 -8.85 -3.62 -0.89
N SER A 25 -9.28 -4.48 0.02
CA SER A 25 -8.37 -5.02 1.03
C SER A 25 -7.35 -6.01 0.45
N GLU A 26 -7.68 -6.67 -0.64
CA GLU A 26 -6.84 -7.70 -1.25
C GLU A 26 -6.37 -7.29 -2.64
N GLY A 27 -5.42 -8.06 -3.19
CA GLY A 27 -4.92 -7.82 -4.55
C GLY A 27 -3.65 -7.00 -4.60
N HIS A 28 -3.04 -6.72 -3.46
CA HIS A 28 -1.83 -5.90 -3.38
C HIS A 28 -0.61 -6.77 -3.12
N LYS A 29 0.57 -6.18 -3.31
CA LYS A 29 1.85 -6.85 -3.11
C LYS A 29 2.80 -5.95 -2.33
N VAL A 30 3.73 -6.58 -1.63
CA VAL A 30 4.77 -5.88 -0.88
C VAL A 30 6.07 -6.70 -0.94
N ARG A 31 7.21 -6.03 -0.92
CA ARG A 31 8.51 -6.72 -0.87
C ARG A 31 9.59 -5.87 -0.22
N ASN A 32 10.66 -6.56 0.21
CA ASN A 32 11.93 -5.92 0.53
C ASN A 32 12.78 -5.92 -0.75
N PRO A 33 13.09 -4.76 -1.36
CA PRO A 33 13.91 -4.72 -2.56
C PRO A 33 15.28 -5.34 -2.30
N GLY A 34 15.78 -6.13 -3.25
CA GLY A 34 17.05 -6.82 -3.08
C GLY A 34 17.00 -8.06 -2.22
N GLY A 35 15.86 -8.39 -1.64
CA GLY A 35 15.66 -9.63 -0.89
C GLY A 35 15.51 -10.82 -1.84
N LEU A 36 15.69 -12.02 -1.27
CA LEU A 36 15.58 -13.26 -2.05
C LEU A 36 14.12 -13.68 -2.29
N GLU A 37 13.18 -13.14 -1.55
CA GLU A 37 11.77 -13.57 -1.58
C GLU A 37 10.99 -12.75 -2.57
N GLY A 38 11.11 -12.13 -3.42
CA GLY A 38 10.23 -11.41 -4.36
C GLY A 38 8.99 -10.81 -3.70
N TRP A 39 7.96 -10.62 -4.47
CA TRP A 39 6.71 -10.01 -4.03
C TRP A 39 5.90 -10.96 -3.14
N ASN A 40 5.40 -10.43 -2.04
CA ASN A 40 4.51 -11.13 -1.12
C ASN A 40 3.11 -10.54 -1.22
N ASN A 41 2.10 -11.35 -0.97
CA ASN A 41 0.73 -10.86 -0.92
C ASN A 41 0.57 -9.87 0.23
N LEU A 42 -0.12 -8.78 -0.03
CA LEU A 42 -0.44 -7.78 0.96
C LEU A 42 -1.96 -7.68 1.08
N THR A 43 -2.45 -7.96 2.27
CA THR A 43 -3.86 -7.75 2.61
C THR A 43 -3.93 -6.55 3.54
N LEU A 44 -4.72 -5.56 3.17
CA LEU A 44 -4.91 -4.38 4.00
C LEU A 44 -5.85 -4.69 5.17
N GLY A 45 -5.75 -3.91 6.24
CA GLY A 45 -6.60 -4.06 7.41
C GLY A 45 -8.08 -3.74 7.18
N GLY A 46 -8.42 -3.29 5.99
CA GLY A 46 -9.78 -3.02 5.54
C GLY A 46 -9.77 -2.41 4.16
N SER A 47 -10.90 -2.43 3.47
CA SER A 47 -11.04 -1.73 2.20
C SER A 47 -11.29 -0.25 2.44
N ILE A 48 -10.90 0.57 1.48
CA ILE A 48 -11.15 2.00 1.49
C ILE A 48 -12.08 2.30 0.32
N ASP A 49 -13.33 2.60 0.63
CA ASP A 49 -14.34 2.85 -0.39
C ASP A 49 -14.54 4.35 -0.59
N ASP A 50 -14.69 4.75 -1.84
CA ASP A 50 -15.03 6.12 -2.20
C ASP A 50 -14.13 7.18 -1.56
N LEU A 51 -12.83 7.01 -1.68
CA LEU A 51 -11.85 8.00 -1.23
C LEU A 51 -11.85 9.16 -2.22
N ALA A 52 -12.32 10.31 -1.78
CA ALA A 52 -12.46 11.49 -2.64
C ALA A 52 -11.11 12.11 -2.99
N PRO A 53 -11.01 12.85 -4.10
CA PRO A 53 -9.80 13.61 -4.41
C PRO A 53 -9.38 14.51 -3.25
N GLY A 54 -8.11 14.48 -2.90
CA GLY A 54 -7.55 15.24 -1.79
C GLY A 54 -7.76 14.62 -0.41
N ALA A 55 -8.56 13.58 -0.30
CA ALA A 55 -8.81 12.91 0.98
C ALA A 55 -7.73 11.87 1.29
N SER A 56 -7.63 11.51 2.56
CA SER A 56 -6.73 10.46 3.00
C SER A 56 -7.41 9.54 4.00
N LYS A 57 -6.93 8.30 4.06
CA LYS A 57 -7.40 7.32 5.04
C LYS A 57 -6.29 6.34 5.34
N SER A 58 -6.23 5.88 6.58
CA SER A 58 -5.23 4.92 7.03
C SER A 58 -5.84 3.57 7.38
N VAL A 59 -5.07 2.52 7.16
CA VAL A 59 -5.40 1.15 7.59
C VAL A 59 -4.19 0.56 8.29
N ARG A 60 -4.43 -0.41 9.18
CA ARG A 60 -3.37 -1.10 9.91
C ARG A 60 -3.40 -2.58 9.57
N GLN A 61 -2.25 -3.14 9.35
CA GLN A 61 -2.10 -4.56 8.98
C GLN A 61 -0.70 -5.03 9.33
N THR A 62 -0.52 -6.35 9.29
CA THR A 62 0.80 -6.96 9.40
C THR A 62 1.29 -7.29 8.00
N LEU A 63 2.54 -6.91 7.70
CA LEU A 63 3.18 -7.19 6.42
C LEU A 63 4.02 -8.45 6.51
N ASN A 64 4.04 -9.24 5.45
CA ASN A 64 4.89 -10.43 5.34
C ASN A 64 6.28 -10.06 4.80
N ILE A 65 6.85 -8.99 5.34
CA ILE A 65 8.21 -8.54 5.07
C ILE A 65 8.80 -8.00 6.37
N LYS A 66 10.12 -7.76 6.38
CA LYS A 66 10.77 -7.12 7.52
C LYS A 66 10.49 -5.63 7.52
N CYS A 67 10.47 -5.04 8.71
CA CYS A 67 10.38 -3.58 8.85
C CYS A 67 11.75 -2.98 8.54
N VAL A 68 11.98 -2.63 7.29
CA VAL A 68 13.27 -2.12 6.79
C VAL A 68 13.08 -0.78 6.07
N GLU A 69 14.20 -0.17 5.69
CA GLU A 69 14.22 1.18 5.12
C GLU A 69 13.72 1.25 3.68
N ASP A 70 13.82 0.18 2.93
CA ASP A 70 13.48 0.17 1.49
C ASP A 70 12.37 -0.82 1.18
N ALA A 71 11.20 -0.63 1.76
CA ALA A 71 10.03 -1.42 1.39
C ALA A 71 9.40 -0.89 0.10
N GLU A 72 8.90 -1.81 -0.73
CA GLU A 72 8.15 -1.49 -1.94
C GLU A 72 6.74 -2.04 -1.84
N PHE A 73 5.78 -1.26 -2.33
CA PHE A 73 4.37 -1.63 -2.36
C PHE A 73 3.82 -1.56 -3.78
N GLU A 74 3.03 -2.55 -4.16
CA GLU A 74 2.27 -2.53 -5.40
C GLU A 74 0.80 -2.48 -5.02
N ILE A 75 0.12 -1.40 -5.35
CA ILE A 75 -1.25 -1.15 -4.93
C ILE A 75 -2.17 -1.11 -6.14
N HIS A 76 -3.28 -1.85 -6.06
CA HIS A 76 -4.33 -1.85 -7.06
C HIS A 76 -5.53 -1.08 -6.54
N TYR A 77 -6.11 -0.23 -7.37
CA TYR A 77 -7.30 0.51 -7.02
C TYR A 77 -8.15 0.76 -8.25
N THR A 78 -9.40 1.09 -8.03
CA THR A 78 -10.35 1.38 -9.10
C THR A 78 -10.93 2.76 -8.91
N SER A 79 -11.38 3.40 -10.00
CA SER A 79 -12.10 4.65 -9.89
C SER A 79 -13.60 4.40 -9.93
N LYS A 80 -14.37 5.32 -9.33
CA LYS A 80 -15.83 5.24 -9.30
C LYS A 80 -16.43 5.34 -10.71
N VAL A 81 -15.76 6.02 -11.62
CA VAL A 81 -16.22 6.17 -13.01
C VAL A 81 -15.69 5.07 -13.92
N GLY A 82 -14.98 4.06 -13.35
CA GLY A 82 -14.42 2.95 -14.10
C GLY A 82 -12.91 3.04 -14.23
N GLY A 83 -12.29 1.92 -14.58
CA GLY A 83 -10.84 1.82 -14.73
C GLY A 83 -10.17 1.15 -13.55
N ASP A 84 -9.18 0.32 -13.87
CA ASP A 84 -8.34 -0.38 -12.91
C ASP A 84 -6.93 0.22 -13.00
N PHE A 85 -6.35 0.52 -11.85
CA PHE A 85 -5.05 1.16 -11.79
C PHE A 85 -4.11 0.36 -10.89
N THR A 86 -2.83 0.39 -11.22
CA THR A 86 -1.78 -0.20 -10.41
C THR A 86 -0.67 0.83 -10.26
N GLN A 87 -0.22 1.05 -9.03
CA GLN A 87 0.87 1.97 -8.77
C GLN A 87 1.88 1.31 -7.83
N VAL A 88 3.17 1.46 -8.16
CA VAL A 88 4.26 0.94 -7.33
C VAL A 88 4.89 2.09 -6.57
N PHE A 89 5.07 1.87 -5.27
CA PHE A 89 5.69 2.83 -4.36
C PHE A 89 7.00 2.24 -3.85
N SER A 90 8.11 2.91 -4.12
CA SER A 90 9.44 2.44 -3.76
C SER A 90 10.05 3.28 -2.64
N ASN A 91 11.13 2.78 -2.05
CA ASN A 91 11.93 3.50 -1.05
C ASN A 91 11.12 3.98 0.17
N LYS A 92 10.21 3.15 0.64
CA LYS A 92 9.40 3.47 1.82
C LYS A 92 10.09 2.94 3.07
N ASN A 93 10.42 3.85 4.00
CA ASN A 93 11.02 3.48 5.27
C ASN A 93 9.91 3.12 6.27
N ILE A 94 9.84 1.85 6.64
CA ILE A 94 8.89 1.36 7.64
C ILE A 94 9.59 0.84 8.89
N LYS A 95 10.90 1.07 8.99
CA LYS A 95 11.72 0.59 10.09
C LYS A 95 11.50 1.38 11.38
N ASP A 96 11.52 2.70 11.27
CA ASP A 96 11.52 3.56 12.46
C ASP A 96 10.12 3.97 12.89
N ASP A 97 9.22 4.16 11.97
CA ASP A 97 7.91 4.76 12.25
C ASP A 97 6.75 3.80 11.97
N LYS A 98 6.98 2.68 11.32
CA LYS A 98 5.95 1.71 10.93
C LYS A 98 4.73 2.37 10.27
N THR A 99 4.97 3.43 9.54
CA THR A 99 3.94 4.13 8.78
C THR A 99 4.47 4.42 7.38
N ALA A 100 3.73 4.02 6.37
CA ALA A 100 4.02 4.38 5.00
C ALA A 100 2.92 5.27 4.47
N VAL A 101 3.28 6.37 3.83
CA VAL A 101 2.33 7.26 3.15
C VAL A 101 2.42 6.95 1.66
N LEU A 102 1.31 6.47 1.11
CA LEU A 102 1.22 6.12 -0.30
C LEU A 102 0.28 7.11 -0.98
N THR A 103 0.84 7.98 -1.79
CA THR A 103 0.07 9.01 -2.49
C THR A 103 -0.28 8.51 -3.89
N LEU A 104 -1.57 8.33 -4.13
CA LEU A 104 -2.07 7.92 -5.43
C LEU A 104 -2.03 9.12 -6.36
N THR A 105 -1.34 8.98 -7.49
CA THR A 105 -1.08 10.10 -8.40
C THR A 105 -1.45 9.81 -9.84
N HIS A 106 -2.25 8.78 -10.06
CA HIS A 106 -2.67 8.44 -11.42
C HIS A 106 -3.48 9.57 -12.04
N HIS A 107 -3.18 9.86 -13.26
CA HIS A 107 -3.87 10.89 -14.03
C HIS A 107 -4.43 10.33 -15.34
#